data_4c91c7877948240af85977de515fb365
#
_entry.id   4c91c7877948240af85977de515fb365
#
_cell.length_a   1.000
_cell.length_b   1.000
_cell.length_c   1.000
_cell.angle_alpha   90.00
_cell.angle_beta   90.00
_cell.angle_gamma   90.00
#
_symmetry.space_group_name_H-M   'P 1'
#
loop_
_entity.id
_entity.type
_entity.pdbx_description
1 polymer ?
#
loop_
_entity_poly.entity_id
_entity_poly.type
_entity_poly.pdbx_seq_one_letter_code
_entity_poly.pdbx_strand_id
1 'polypeptide(L)'
;MSKFYKVLLASVLLMPSVVYAAEEGKETEREAASLTANIKRIAVQYNQNSVTNKEEDAEYPGTYTSDEQSVFTGIFDGNLEYNNATLVWLNSLFMEYGHSETQQNGEKTKSENADKILLTTDYTHKIWKLEEGIVGPFVNLGYQTEFTKFKADDGKKYRTKIVRGKAGMKLYEGKYFKELYAAAVEEADYTYGAANMKTAGEIGYQFEYQIRDDMKFVSDGFFRKYFIYDKYRNTDFKFEAETNNRLDVAIVGGLSFAPFVNYKVAKTRGAKKRRSDTTVGLSLGYQTDYKFF
;
A
#
# COMPACT_ATOMS: atom_id res chain seq x y z
N MET A 1 24.44 8.67 9.12
CA MET A 1 23.26 9.16 8.38
C MET A 1 23.45 9.36 6.87
N SER A 2 24.64 9.27 6.28
CA SER A 2 24.88 9.61 4.85
C SER A 2 24.88 8.44 3.86
N LYS A 3 24.82 7.18 4.30
CA LYS A 3 24.88 6.00 3.39
C LYS A 3 23.50 5.52 2.91
N PHE A 4 22.44 5.81 3.64
CA PHE A 4 21.08 5.33 3.32
C PHE A 4 20.41 6.11 2.18
N TYR A 5 20.66 7.43 2.09
CA TYR A 5 20.13 8.26 0.99
C TYR A 5 20.71 7.88 -0.38
N LYS A 6 21.93 7.33 -0.40
CA LYS A 6 22.57 6.91 -1.65
C LYS A 6 21.97 5.61 -2.22
N VAL A 7 21.43 4.74 -1.38
CA VAL A 7 20.79 3.48 -1.82
C VAL A 7 19.38 3.77 -2.37
N LEU A 8 18.64 4.68 -1.74
CA LEU A 8 17.29 5.06 -2.20
C LEU A 8 17.32 5.85 -3.53
N LEU A 9 18.30 6.73 -3.71
CA LEU A 9 18.48 7.45 -4.98
C LEU A 9 18.99 6.53 -6.09
N ALA A 10 19.78 5.51 -5.77
CA ALA A 10 20.28 4.55 -6.74
C ALA A 10 19.18 3.62 -7.29
N SER A 11 18.16 3.29 -6.49
CA SER A 11 17.04 2.46 -6.95
C SER A 11 16.10 3.19 -7.92
N VAL A 12 16.04 4.52 -7.86
CA VAL A 12 15.26 5.34 -8.79
C VAL A 12 16.05 5.59 -10.10
N LEU A 13 17.38 5.48 -10.07
CA LEU A 13 18.27 5.77 -11.21
C LEU A 13 18.81 4.52 -11.91
N LEU A 14 18.60 3.32 -11.38
CA LEU A 14 18.90 2.08 -12.08
C LEU A 14 17.78 1.74 -13.07
N MET A 15 17.65 2.56 -14.13
CA MET A 15 17.11 2.01 -15.39
C MET A 15 18.09 0.90 -15.81
N PRO A 16 17.65 -0.35 -15.95
CA PRO A 16 18.50 -1.34 -16.57
C PRO A 16 18.87 -0.80 -17.95
N SER A 17 20.15 -0.54 -18.18
CA SER A 17 20.65 -0.41 -19.53
C SER A 17 20.27 -1.71 -20.22
N VAL A 18 19.24 -1.66 -21.06
CA VAL A 18 18.81 -2.79 -21.89
C VAL A 18 19.98 -3.10 -22.81
N VAL A 19 20.78 -4.06 -22.42
CA VAL A 19 21.75 -4.66 -23.33
C VAL A 19 20.94 -5.39 -24.39
N TYR A 20 20.84 -4.80 -25.56
CA TYR A 20 20.35 -5.46 -26.75
C TYR A 20 21.33 -6.59 -27.10
N ALA A 21 21.07 -7.80 -26.62
CA ALA A 21 21.56 -9.00 -27.24
C ALA A 21 20.64 -9.30 -28.42
N ALA A 22 21.09 -9.01 -29.60
CA ALA A 22 20.42 -9.42 -30.82
C ALA A 22 20.55 -10.95 -30.95
N GLU A 23 19.47 -11.68 -30.62
CA GLU A 23 19.27 -13.03 -31.13
C GLU A 23 18.44 -12.91 -32.41
N GLU A 24 19.06 -13.19 -33.53
CA GLU A 24 18.41 -13.40 -34.83
C GLU A 24 17.53 -14.65 -34.77
N GLY A 25 16.27 -14.49 -35.14
CA GLY A 25 15.40 -15.55 -35.61
C GLY A 25 14.26 -15.96 -34.72
N LYS A 26 13.19 -15.13 -34.73
CA LYS A 26 11.78 -15.47 -34.87
C LYS A 26 11.00 -14.16 -34.76
N GLU A 27 10.28 -13.79 -35.83
CA GLU A 27 9.25 -12.77 -35.80
C GLU A 27 8.09 -13.25 -34.93
N THR A 28 8.23 -13.12 -33.62
CA THR A 28 7.12 -12.99 -32.69
C THR A 28 6.81 -11.50 -32.64
N GLU A 29 5.57 -11.11 -32.90
CA GLU A 29 5.09 -9.75 -32.65
C GLU A 29 5.60 -9.32 -31.27
N ARG A 30 6.65 -8.49 -31.26
CA ARG A 30 7.20 -7.94 -30.01
C ARG A 30 6.16 -6.94 -29.53
N GLU A 31 5.42 -7.29 -28.50
CA GLU A 31 4.63 -6.28 -27.76
C GLU A 31 5.56 -5.09 -27.53
N ALA A 32 5.21 -3.93 -28.11
CA ALA A 32 6.01 -2.73 -28.00
C ALA A 32 6.12 -2.35 -26.51
N ALA A 33 7.34 -2.02 -26.09
CA ALA A 33 7.54 -1.53 -24.73
C ALA A 33 6.69 -0.27 -24.52
N SER A 34 6.14 -0.12 -23.32
CA SER A 34 5.38 1.07 -22.92
C SER A 34 5.90 1.63 -21.61
N LEU A 35 5.86 2.95 -21.47
CA LEU A 35 6.10 3.66 -20.23
C LEU A 35 4.88 4.52 -19.94
N THR A 36 4.21 4.28 -18.83
CA THR A 36 2.97 4.97 -18.44
C THR A 36 3.08 5.52 -17.03
N ALA A 37 2.75 6.79 -16.85
CA ALA A 37 2.52 7.36 -15.53
C ALA A 37 1.01 7.35 -15.24
N ASN A 38 0.62 6.72 -14.14
CA ASN A 38 -0.76 6.63 -13.73
C ASN A 38 -0.94 7.41 -12.41
N ILE A 39 -1.80 8.39 -12.43
CA ILE A 39 -2.38 8.96 -11.21
C ILE A 39 -3.67 8.19 -10.96
N LYS A 40 -3.57 7.14 -10.14
CA LYS A 40 -4.71 6.29 -9.80
C LYS A 40 -5.73 7.04 -8.99
N ARG A 41 -5.26 7.95 -8.11
CA ARG A 41 -6.15 8.75 -7.28
C ARG A 41 -5.43 9.96 -6.65
N ILE A 42 -6.00 11.14 -6.84
CA ILE A 42 -5.82 12.29 -5.96
C ILE A 42 -7.20 12.54 -5.36
N ALA A 43 -7.36 12.43 -4.05
CA ALA A 43 -8.69 12.49 -3.45
C ALA A 43 -8.71 13.21 -2.11
N VAL A 44 -9.89 13.75 -1.81
CA VAL A 44 -10.27 14.16 -0.46
C VAL A 44 -11.40 13.24 0.00
N GLN A 45 -11.25 12.70 1.19
CA GLN A 45 -12.23 11.80 1.79
C GLN A 45 -12.79 12.42 3.06
N TYR A 46 -14.08 12.22 3.26
CA TYR A 46 -14.75 12.39 4.55
C TYR A 46 -15.12 10.99 5.05
N ASN A 47 -14.67 10.63 6.22
CA ASN A 47 -14.86 9.30 6.76
C ASN A 47 -15.20 9.29 8.25
N GLN A 48 -15.79 8.19 8.68
CA GLN A 48 -16.03 7.85 10.07
C GLN A 48 -15.49 6.46 10.33
N ASN A 49 -14.72 6.29 11.40
CA ASN A 49 -14.20 5.01 11.82
C ASN A 49 -14.89 4.47 13.07
N SER A 50 -14.94 3.16 13.18
CA SER A 50 -15.41 2.43 14.34
C SER A 50 -14.41 1.35 14.72
N VAL A 51 -14.00 1.35 15.97
CA VAL A 51 -12.92 0.49 16.48
C VAL A 51 -13.44 -0.46 17.53
N THR A 52 -13.07 -1.74 17.44
CA THR A 52 -13.41 -2.77 18.43
C THR A 52 -12.27 -3.08 19.39
N ASN A 53 -12.57 -3.57 20.59
CA ASN A 53 -11.62 -3.97 21.63
C ASN A 53 -10.68 -2.84 22.07
N LYS A 54 -11.23 -1.66 22.34
CA LYS A 54 -10.50 -0.44 22.75
C LYS A 54 -9.69 -0.60 24.05
N GLU A 55 -10.12 -1.46 24.96
CA GLU A 55 -9.45 -1.70 26.24
C GLU A 55 -8.03 -2.26 26.12
N GLU A 56 -7.68 -2.76 24.92
CA GLU A 56 -6.35 -3.30 24.61
C GLU A 56 -5.50 -2.33 23.77
N ASP A 57 -5.83 -1.05 23.73
CA ASP A 57 -5.24 -0.04 22.86
C ASP A 57 -3.74 0.18 23.07
N ALA A 58 -3.27 0.07 24.30
CA ALA A 58 -1.85 0.21 24.66
C ALA A 58 -0.93 -0.84 23.97
N GLU A 59 -1.52 -1.92 23.48
CA GLU A 59 -0.79 -3.03 22.83
C GLU A 59 -0.77 -2.92 21.29
N TYR A 60 -1.35 -1.86 20.71
CA TYR A 60 -1.44 -1.66 19.26
C TYR A 60 -0.72 -0.39 18.81
N PRO A 61 0.08 -0.45 17.73
CA PRO A 61 0.77 0.71 17.20
C PRO A 61 -0.12 1.56 16.28
N GLY A 62 0.15 2.86 16.25
CA GLY A 62 -0.26 3.79 15.19
C GLY A 62 -1.76 3.85 14.93
N THR A 63 -2.15 3.53 13.70
CA THR A 63 -3.52 3.68 13.19
C THR A 63 -4.59 2.86 13.92
N TYR A 64 -4.20 1.90 14.75
CA TYR A 64 -5.13 1.12 15.56
C TYR A 64 -5.45 1.75 16.92
N THR A 65 -4.89 2.91 17.24
CA THR A 65 -5.10 3.61 18.52
C THR A 65 -6.14 4.72 18.45
N SER A 66 -6.61 5.08 17.25
CA SER A 66 -7.57 6.16 17.08
C SER A 66 -8.96 5.80 17.60
N ASP A 67 -9.58 6.76 18.29
CA ASP A 67 -10.98 6.69 18.72
C ASP A 67 -11.95 6.85 17.54
N GLU A 68 -13.23 6.54 17.75
CA GLU A 68 -14.29 6.83 16.77
C GLU A 68 -14.34 8.32 16.46
N GLN A 69 -14.06 8.68 15.22
CA GLN A 69 -13.96 10.08 14.81
C GLN A 69 -14.37 10.27 13.34
N SER A 70 -14.85 11.45 13.05
CA SER A 70 -15.03 11.90 11.67
C SER A 70 -13.80 12.66 11.22
N VAL A 71 -13.27 12.31 10.08
CA VAL A 71 -11.96 12.79 9.59
C VAL A 71 -12.02 13.22 8.14
N PHE A 72 -11.32 14.30 7.83
CA PHE A 72 -10.94 14.61 6.46
C PHE A 72 -9.55 14.04 6.16
N THR A 73 -9.44 13.30 5.07
CA THR A 73 -8.19 12.66 4.65
C THR A 73 -7.87 13.04 3.21
N GLY A 74 -6.66 13.53 2.96
CA GLY A 74 -6.11 13.69 1.63
C GLY A 74 -5.36 12.42 1.22
N ILE A 75 -5.54 11.98 -0.04
CA ILE A 75 -4.88 10.81 -0.60
C ILE A 75 -4.23 11.17 -1.92
N PHE A 76 -3.02 10.66 -2.12
CA PHE A 76 -2.35 10.55 -3.40
C PHE A 76 -1.93 9.09 -3.62
N ASP A 77 -2.29 8.53 -4.78
CA ASP A 77 -1.88 7.20 -5.24
C ASP A 77 -1.50 7.30 -6.71
N GLY A 78 -0.24 7.04 -7.00
CA GLY A 78 0.27 7.09 -8.36
C GLY A 78 1.41 6.13 -8.59
N ASN A 79 1.63 5.78 -9.86
CA ASN A 79 2.75 4.94 -10.25
C ASN A 79 3.35 5.32 -11.60
N LEU A 80 4.57 4.86 -11.82
CA LEU A 80 5.24 4.82 -13.11
C LEU A 80 5.45 3.34 -13.47
N GLU A 81 4.85 2.91 -14.57
CA GLU A 81 4.89 1.55 -15.08
C GLU A 81 5.68 1.46 -16.37
N TYR A 82 6.72 0.63 -16.38
CA TYR A 82 7.37 0.15 -17.59
C TYR A 82 6.91 -1.28 -17.86
N ASN A 83 6.38 -1.52 -19.06
CA ASN A 83 5.79 -2.79 -19.43
C ASN A 83 6.29 -3.20 -20.83
N ASN A 84 6.76 -4.45 -20.99
CA ASN A 84 7.15 -5.03 -22.26
C ASN A 84 6.74 -6.52 -22.31
N ALA A 85 7.15 -7.22 -23.37
CA ALA A 85 6.79 -8.63 -23.58
C ALA A 85 7.25 -9.58 -22.45
N THR A 86 8.30 -9.23 -21.69
CA THR A 86 8.94 -10.13 -20.71
C THR A 86 8.80 -9.71 -19.26
N LEU A 87 8.58 -8.42 -18.99
CA LEU A 87 8.55 -7.91 -17.64
C LEU A 87 7.58 -6.72 -17.47
N VAL A 88 7.16 -6.54 -16.24
CA VAL A 88 6.56 -5.30 -15.74
C VAL A 88 7.43 -4.76 -14.61
N TRP A 89 7.75 -3.47 -14.65
CA TRP A 89 8.42 -2.77 -13.58
C TRP A 89 7.58 -1.57 -13.14
N LEU A 90 7.12 -1.63 -11.92
CA LEU A 90 6.19 -0.66 -11.34
C LEU A 90 6.85 0.08 -10.18
N ASN A 91 6.89 1.40 -10.22
CA ASN A 91 7.30 2.25 -9.11
C ASN A 91 6.09 3.03 -8.62
N SER A 92 5.71 2.87 -7.35
CA SER A 92 4.49 3.47 -6.82
C SER A 92 4.78 4.38 -5.64
N LEU A 93 4.01 5.45 -5.54
CA LEU A 93 3.95 6.36 -4.40
C LEU A 93 2.51 6.44 -3.91
N PHE A 94 2.30 6.03 -2.67
CA PHE A 94 1.06 6.24 -1.95
C PHE A 94 1.30 7.19 -0.78
N MET A 95 0.44 8.17 -0.64
CA MET A 95 0.45 9.12 0.47
C MET A 95 -0.97 9.29 1.01
N GLU A 96 -1.09 9.28 2.32
CA GLU A 96 -2.33 9.50 3.04
C GLU A 96 -2.06 10.40 4.23
N TYR A 97 -2.82 11.48 4.37
CA TYR A 97 -2.73 12.37 5.51
C TYR A 97 -4.11 12.88 5.93
N GLY A 98 -4.45 12.68 7.19
CA GLY A 98 -5.71 13.12 7.75
C GLY A 98 -5.59 13.42 9.24
N HIS A 99 -6.28 14.45 9.69
CA HIS A 99 -6.40 14.78 11.10
C HIS A 99 -7.82 15.15 11.46
N SER A 100 -8.18 14.94 12.71
CA SER A 100 -9.42 15.43 13.31
C SER A 100 -9.11 16.40 14.44
N GLU A 101 -9.98 17.38 14.62
CA GLU A 101 -10.04 18.20 15.83
C GLU A 101 -11.30 17.82 16.59
N THR A 102 -11.13 17.37 17.82
CA THR A 102 -12.25 17.14 18.74
C THR A 102 -12.23 18.23 19.80
N GLN A 103 -13.33 18.95 20.00
CA GLN A 103 -13.48 19.90 21.08
C GLN A 103 -14.31 19.27 22.18
N GLN A 104 -13.72 19.02 23.33
CA GLN A 104 -14.40 18.48 24.50
C GLN A 104 -14.19 19.44 25.70
N ASN A 105 -15.26 19.91 26.30
CA ASN A 105 -15.21 20.85 27.44
C ASN A 105 -14.42 22.14 27.20
N GLY A 106 -14.35 22.63 25.96
CA GLY A 106 -13.58 23.82 25.59
C GLY A 106 -12.13 23.57 25.24
N GLU A 107 -11.63 22.39 25.45
CA GLU A 107 -10.28 21.97 25.01
C GLU A 107 -10.32 21.34 23.62
N LYS A 108 -9.44 21.80 22.75
CA LYS A 108 -9.26 21.25 21.41
C LYS A 108 -8.18 20.16 21.45
N THR A 109 -8.58 18.93 21.17
CA THR A 109 -7.67 17.82 20.98
C THR A 109 -7.50 17.54 19.48
N LYS A 110 -6.26 17.57 19.01
CA LYS A 110 -5.90 17.16 17.64
C LYS A 110 -5.44 15.71 17.65
N SER A 111 -6.04 14.90 16.81
CA SER A 111 -5.65 13.50 16.60
C SER A 111 -5.28 13.30 15.13
N GLU A 112 -4.13 12.70 14.88
CA GLU A 112 -3.70 12.27 13.54
C GLU A 112 -4.26 10.87 13.30
N ASN A 113 -5.13 10.71 12.31
CA ASN A 113 -5.86 9.46 12.07
C ASN A 113 -5.36 8.71 10.84
N ALA A 114 -4.69 9.41 9.94
CA ALA A 114 -4.04 8.85 8.79
C ALA A 114 -2.74 9.61 8.54
N ASP A 115 -1.62 8.92 8.58
CA ASP A 115 -0.29 9.48 8.28
C ASP A 115 0.60 8.39 7.72
N LYS A 116 0.66 8.32 6.39
CA LYS A 116 1.40 7.26 5.70
C LYS A 116 2.00 7.78 4.41
N ILE A 117 3.26 7.46 4.21
CA ILE A 117 3.97 7.57 2.93
C ILE A 117 4.53 6.19 2.64
N LEU A 118 4.19 5.62 1.50
CA LEU A 118 4.67 4.33 1.03
C LEU A 118 5.23 4.47 -0.37
N LEU A 119 6.53 4.18 -0.51
CA LEU A 119 7.23 4.05 -1.77
C LEU A 119 7.44 2.57 -2.04
N THR A 120 7.13 2.10 -3.24
CA THR A 120 7.41 0.72 -3.64
C THR A 120 8.02 0.66 -5.02
N THR A 121 8.89 -0.32 -5.23
CA THR A 121 9.34 -0.76 -6.56
C THR A 121 9.07 -2.25 -6.68
N ASP A 122 8.43 -2.64 -7.76
CA ASP A 122 7.96 -3.99 -8.03
C ASP A 122 8.45 -4.43 -9.40
N TYR A 123 9.10 -5.58 -9.45
CA TYR A 123 9.53 -6.22 -10.68
C TYR A 123 8.81 -7.55 -10.81
N THR A 124 8.06 -7.75 -11.90
CA THR A 124 7.38 -9.00 -12.23
C THR A 124 7.90 -9.53 -13.56
N HIS A 125 8.39 -10.76 -13.59
CA HIS A 125 8.80 -11.44 -14.81
C HIS A 125 7.64 -12.24 -15.38
N LYS A 126 7.28 -12.00 -16.65
CA LYS A 126 6.14 -12.63 -17.34
C LYS A 126 6.56 -14.02 -17.83
N ILE A 127 6.10 -15.10 -17.20
CA ILE A 127 6.43 -16.46 -17.62
C ILE A 127 5.24 -17.14 -18.31
N TRP A 128 4.09 -17.15 -17.68
CA TRP A 128 2.91 -17.85 -18.19
C TRP A 128 1.85 -16.83 -18.60
N LYS A 129 1.55 -16.82 -19.91
CA LYS A 129 0.39 -16.10 -20.44
C LYS A 129 -0.83 -17.01 -20.37
N LEU A 130 -1.85 -16.61 -19.60
CA LEU A 130 -3.13 -17.25 -19.49
C LEU A 130 -4.15 -16.49 -20.33
N GLU A 131 -5.33 -17.08 -20.59
CA GLU A 131 -6.42 -16.36 -21.31
C GLU A 131 -6.85 -15.08 -20.58
N GLU A 132 -6.80 -15.09 -19.26
CA GLU A 132 -7.26 -14.00 -18.39
C GLU A 132 -6.16 -13.41 -17.51
N GLY A 133 -4.92 -13.31 -18.02
CA GLY A 133 -3.83 -12.66 -17.29
C GLY A 133 -2.47 -13.30 -17.46
N ILE A 134 -1.50 -12.79 -16.77
CA ILE A 134 -0.10 -13.20 -16.84
C ILE A 134 0.35 -13.63 -15.45
N VAL A 135 1.01 -14.77 -15.35
CA VAL A 135 1.57 -15.25 -14.07
C VAL A 135 3.09 -15.29 -14.15
N GLY A 136 3.73 -14.86 -13.09
CA GLY A 136 5.18 -14.91 -12.99
C GLY A 136 5.72 -14.64 -11.58
N PRO A 137 7.01 -14.91 -11.37
CA PRO A 137 7.69 -14.53 -10.15
C PRO A 137 7.82 -13.02 -10.07
N PHE A 138 7.77 -12.50 -8.84
CA PHE A 138 7.98 -11.09 -8.59
C PHE A 138 8.87 -10.86 -7.38
N VAL A 139 9.49 -9.70 -7.37
CA VAL A 139 10.16 -9.11 -6.21
C VAL A 139 9.66 -7.69 -6.01
N ASN A 140 9.44 -7.31 -4.76
CA ASN A 140 9.00 -5.97 -4.39
C ASN A 140 9.85 -5.46 -3.24
N LEU A 141 10.23 -4.19 -3.31
CA LEU A 141 10.86 -3.48 -2.21
C LEU A 141 10.02 -2.26 -1.87
N GLY A 142 9.65 -2.11 -0.59
CA GLY A 142 8.86 -1.01 -0.09
C GLY A 142 9.55 -0.27 1.04
N TYR A 143 9.34 1.05 1.09
CA TYR A 143 9.72 1.90 2.21
C TYR A 143 8.48 2.66 2.70
N GLN A 144 8.15 2.45 3.97
CA GLN A 144 7.05 3.13 4.64
C GLN A 144 7.57 4.14 5.65
N THR A 145 7.00 5.35 5.63
CA THR A 145 7.25 6.39 6.62
C THR A 145 5.98 7.23 6.86
N GLU A 146 6.08 8.31 7.60
CA GLU A 146 5.02 9.24 7.97
C GLU A 146 5.44 10.68 7.68
N PHE A 147 4.49 11.61 7.55
CA PHE A 147 4.75 13.05 7.43
C PHE A 147 5.19 13.64 8.76
N THR A 148 4.55 13.21 9.84
CA THR A 148 4.74 13.73 11.21
C THR A 148 5.47 12.73 12.09
N LYS A 149 5.86 13.15 13.27
CA LYS A 149 6.46 12.29 14.28
C LYS A 149 5.44 12.07 15.39
N PHE A 150 5.20 10.82 15.76
CA PHE A 150 4.41 10.49 16.93
C PHE A 150 5.25 10.54 18.22
N LYS A 151 4.59 10.79 19.36
CA LYS A 151 5.20 10.74 20.68
C LYS A 151 4.96 9.35 21.26
N ALA A 152 6.03 8.64 21.62
CA ALA A 152 5.95 7.34 22.29
C ALA A 152 5.85 7.50 23.82
N ASP A 153 5.59 6.40 24.53
CA ASP A 153 5.43 6.36 25.99
C ASP A 153 6.70 6.79 26.75
N ASP A 154 7.87 6.65 26.12
CA ASP A 154 9.15 7.16 26.66
C ASP A 154 9.31 8.68 26.55
N GLY A 155 8.27 9.38 26.06
CA GLY A 155 8.23 10.84 25.85
C GLY A 155 9.00 11.34 24.64
N LYS A 156 9.72 10.47 23.92
CA LYS A 156 10.48 10.84 22.72
C LYS A 156 9.59 10.82 21.47
N LYS A 157 10.02 11.60 20.48
CA LYS A 157 9.35 11.66 19.18
C LYS A 157 10.03 10.74 18.18
N TYR A 158 9.26 9.81 17.62
CA TYR A 158 9.68 8.87 16.60
C TYR A 158 8.93 9.10 15.29
N ARG A 159 9.41 8.49 14.22
CA ARG A 159 8.74 8.43 12.92
C ARG A 159 8.85 7.00 12.42
N THR A 160 7.76 6.46 11.92
CA THR A 160 7.76 5.15 11.26
C THR A 160 8.81 5.09 10.15
N LYS A 161 9.62 4.03 10.15
CA LYS A 161 10.66 3.75 9.16
C LYS A 161 10.74 2.25 8.97
N ILE A 162 9.99 1.75 8.00
CA ILE A 162 9.89 0.32 7.73
C ILE A 162 10.33 0.05 6.30
N VAL A 163 11.26 -0.86 6.13
CA VAL A 163 11.65 -1.40 4.83
C VAL A 163 11.09 -2.81 4.73
N ARG A 164 10.42 -3.13 3.61
CA ARG A 164 9.87 -4.47 3.32
C ARG A 164 10.39 -4.96 1.98
N GLY A 165 10.95 -6.17 1.99
CA GLY A 165 11.20 -6.95 0.79
C GLY A 165 10.16 -8.05 0.66
N LYS A 166 9.64 -8.27 -0.54
CA LYS A 166 8.72 -9.38 -0.87
C LYS A 166 9.25 -10.14 -2.06
N ALA A 167 9.09 -11.46 -2.03
CA ALA A 167 9.39 -12.32 -3.19
C ALA A 167 8.36 -13.44 -3.25
N GLY A 168 7.85 -13.73 -4.44
CA GLY A 168 6.79 -14.72 -4.60
C GLY A 168 6.30 -14.87 -6.02
N MET A 169 5.04 -15.28 -6.14
CA MET A 169 4.34 -15.45 -7.40
C MET A 169 3.18 -14.47 -7.48
N LYS A 170 2.95 -13.93 -8.67
CA LYS A 170 1.92 -12.93 -8.95
C LYS A 170 1.17 -13.26 -10.24
N LEU A 171 -0.16 -13.17 -10.19
CA LEU A 171 -1.02 -12.96 -11.34
C LEU A 171 -1.10 -11.44 -11.57
N TYR A 172 -0.89 -11.01 -12.80
CA TYR A 172 -0.93 -9.61 -13.24
C TYR A 172 -1.82 -9.45 -14.47
N GLU A 173 -2.47 -8.28 -14.62
CA GLU A 173 -3.39 -7.97 -15.74
C GLU A 173 -4.55 -8.97 -15.91
N GLY A 174 -5.02 -9.58 -14.82
CA GLY A 174 -6.19 -10.44 -14.88
C GLY A 174 -7.48 -9.66 -15.18
N LYS A 175 -8.46 -10.34 -15.75
CA LYS A 175 -9.75 -9.74 -16.13
C LYS A 175 -10.44 -9.04 -14.97
N TYR A 176 -10.56 -9.73 -13.84
CA TYR A 176 -11.17 -9.21 -12.61
C TYR A 176 -10.12 -8.93 -11.54
N PHE A 177 -9.22 -9.88 -11.30
CA PHE A 177 -8.06 -9.69 -10.43
C PHE A 177 -6.95 -9.03 -11.24
N LYS A 178 -6.81 -7.72 -11.07
CA LYS A 178 -5.70 -6.96 -11.68
C LYS A 178 -4.37 -7.38 -11.10
N GLU A 179 -4.38 -7.77 -9.84
CA GLU A 179 -3.25 -8.37 -9.14
C GLU A 179 -3.76 -9.41 -8.15
N LEU A 180 -3.09 -10.58 -8.09
CA LEU A 180 -3.26 -11.58 -7.03
C LEU A 180 -1.89 -12.20 -6.77
N TYR A 181 -1.41 -12.17 -5.52
CA TYR A 181 -0.09 -12.68 -5.21
C TYR A 181 -0.01 -13.44 -3.89
N ALA A 182 1.04 -14.28 -3.80
CA ALA A 182 1.50 -14.90 -2.57
C ALA A 182 3.02 -14.71 -2.47
N ALA A 183 3.50 -14.26 -1.30
CA ALA A 183 4.90 -13.89 -1.10
C ALA A 183 5.42 -14.23 0.29
N ALA A 184 6.71 -14.53 0.36
CA ALA A 184 7.50 -14.37 1.57
C ALA A 184 7.85 -12.88 1.74
N VAL A 185 7.87 -12.42 2.98
CA VAL A 185 8.12 -11.01 3.35
C VAL A 185 9.21 -10.95 4.41
N GLU A 186 10.20 -10.10 4.17
CA GLU A 186 11.16 -9.66 5.17
C GLU A 186 10.92 -8.18 5.48
N GLU A 187 10.72 -7.87 6.75
CA GLU A 187 10.48 -6.52 7.24
C GLU A 187 11.57 -6.09 8.20
N ALA A 188 12.16 -4.93 7.96
CA ALA A 188 13.12 -4.26 8.83
C ALA A 188 12.50 -2.97 9.37
N ASP A 189 12.16 -2.95 10.65
CA ASP A 189 11.57 -1.80 11.33
C ASP A 189 12.66 -1.00 12.08
N TYR A 190 12.96 0.20 11.58
CA TYR A 190 13.93 1.16 12.13
C TYR A 190 13.27 2.28 12.93
N THR A 191 11.99 2.20 13.25
CA THR A 191 11.23 3.26 13.93
C THR A 191 11.90 3.72 15.22
N TYR A 192 12.42 2.79 16.01
CA TYR A 192 13.07 3.07 17.29
C TYR A 192 14.61 2.98 17.25
N GLY A 193 15.22 3.09 16.08
CA GLY A 193 16.67 3.12 15.89
C GLY A 193 17.21 1.84 15.26
N ALA A 194 17.71 0.87 16.04
CA ALA A 194 18.21 -0.38 15.48
C ALA A 194 17.09 -1.23 14.89
N ALA A 195 17.38 -1.86 13.74
CA ALA A 195 16.41 -2.69 13.04
C ALA A 195 15.78 -3.76 13.95
N ASN A 196 14.49 -3.96 13.82
CA ASN A 196 13.75 -5.12 14.31
C ASN A 196 13.33 -5.92 13.08
N MET A 197 13.98 -7.06 12.85
CA MET A 197 13.72 -7.90 11.69
C MET A 197 12.56 -8.84 11.95
N LYS A 198 11.70 -8.99 10.94
CA LYS A 198 10.52 -9.86 11.01
C LYS A 198 10.32 -10.56 9.68
N THR A 199 10.04 -11.88 9.72
CA THR A 199 9.68 -12.67 8.55
C THR A 199 8.20 -13.00 8.57
N ALA A 200 7.52 -12.86 7.43
CA ALA A 200 6.10 -13.12 7.28
C ALA A 200 5.79 -13.83 5.96
N GLY A 201 4.59 -14.40 5.88
CA GLY A 201 3.93 -14.75 4.62
C GLY A 201 2.80 -13.77 4.35
N GLU A 202 2.60 -13.42 3.09
CA GLU A 202 1.58 -12.48 2.66
C GLU A 202 0.85 -13.01 1.43
N ILE A 203 -0.47 -12.85 1.42
CA ILE A 203 -1.30 -12.92 0.22
C ILE A 203 -1.96 -11.57 0.04
N GLY A 204 -2.09 -11.12 -1.20
CA GLY A 204 -2.75 -9.85 -1.50
C GLY A 204 -3.39 -9.86 -2.87
N TYR A 205 -4.29 -8.91 -3.07
CA TYR A 205 -5.07 -8.82 -4.29
C TYR A 205 -5.43 -7.37 -4.63
N GLN A 206 -5.69 -7.15 -5.91
CA GLN A 206 -6.42 -6.01 -6.45
C GLN A 206 -7.50 -6.56 -7.39
N PHE A 207 -8.75 -6.24 -7.12
CA PHE A 207 -9.92 -6.66 -7.88
C PHE A 207 -10.64 -5.46 -8.44
N GLU A 208 -11.04 -5.53 -9.71
CA GLU A 208 -11.83 -4.52 -10.38
C GLU A 208 -12.98 -5.16 -11.16
N TYR A 209 -14.17 -4.58 -11.02
CA TYR A 209 -15.34 -5.01 -11.75
C TYR A 209 -16.09 -3.81 -12.29
N GLN A 210 -16.15 -3.71 -13.64
CA GLN A 210 -16.93 -2.69 -14.32
C GLN A 210 -18.42 -3.07 -14.26
N ILE A 211 -19.23 -2.28 -13.56
CA ILE A 211 -20.67 -2.50 -13.39
C ILE A 211 -21.42 -1.85 -14.55
N ARG A 212 -21.03 -0.62 -14.92
CA ARG A 212 -21.52 0.18 -16.04
C ARG A 212 -20.38 1.07 -16.54
N ASP A 213 -20.54 1.71 -17.68
CA ASP A 213 -19.51 2.58 -18.28
C ASP A 213 -19.02 3.68 -17.33
N ASP A 214 -19.91 4.17 -16.48
CA ASP A 214 -19.65 5.23 -15.50
C ASP A 214 -19.41 4.70 -14.06
N MET A 215 -19.47 3.38 -13.83
CA MET A 215 -19.45 2.82 -12.48
C MET A 215 -18.57 1.57 -12.37
N LYS A 216 -17.56 1.62 -11.53
CA LYS A 216 -16.61 0.53 -11.28
C LYS A 216 -16.48 0.22 -9.80
N PHE A 217 -16.59 -1.05 -9.44
CA PHE A 217 -16.23 -1.54 -8.11
C PHE A 217 -14.74 -1.88 -8.07
N VAL A 218 -14.04 -1.38 -7.06
CA VAL A 218 -12.62 -1.64 -6.82
C VAL A 218 -12.45 -2.16 -5.41
N SER A 219 -11.72 -3.25 -5.27
CA SER A 219 -11.35 -3.82 -3.98
C SER A 219 -9.88 -4.20 -3.99
N ASP A 220 -9.14 -3.79 -3.00
CA ASP A 220 -7.76 -4.21 -2.78
C ASP A 220 -7.54 -4.61 -1.32
N GLY A 221 -6.55 -5.46 -1.09
CA GLY A 221 -6.27 -5.87 0.27
C GLY A 221 -5.15 -6.88 0.38
N PHE A 222 -4.78 -7.16 1.62
CA PHE A 222 -3.79 -8.17 1.93
C PHE A 222 -4.09 -8.84 3.28
N PHE A 223 -3.53 -10.05 3.44
CA PHE A 223 -3.39 -10.74 4.72
C PHE A 223 -1.92 -11.10 4.91
N ARG A 224 -1.34 -10.68 6.04
CA ARG A 224 0.05 -10.95 6.40
C ARG A 224 0.11 -11.64 7.76
N LYS A 225 0.86 -12.72 7.84
CA LYS A 225 1.11 -13.46 9.08
C LYS A 225 2.61 -13.53 9.34
N TYR A 226 3.04 -13.05 10.50
CA TYR A 226 4.42 -13.05 10.94
C TYR A 226 4.75 -14.34 11.66
N PHE A 227 5.94 -14.90 11.40
CA PHE A 227 6.41 -16.17 11.97
C PHE A 227 7.68 -16.01 12.78
N ILE A 228 8.62 -15.15 12.32
CA ILE A 228 9.95 -14.99 12.90
C ILE A 228 10.14 -13.52 13.30
N TYR A 229 10.80 -13.33 14.44
CA TYR A 229 11.13 -12.01 14.98
C TYR A 229 12.52 -12.08 15.62
N ASP A 230 13.40 -11.12 15.34
CA ASP A 230 14.71 -11.06 15.97
C ASP A 230 14.65 -10.50 17.40
N LYS A 231 13.64 -9.66 17.70
CA LYS A 231 13.40 -9.07 19.01
C LYS A 231 11.96 -9.29 19.44
N TYR A 232 11.74 -9.33 20.76
CA TYR A 232 10.40 -9.38 21.30
C TYR A 232 9.89 -7.97 21.60
N ARG A 233 8.77 -7.61 20.97
CA ARG A 233 8.00 -6.42 21.33
C ARG A 233 6.52 -6.81 21.39
N ASN A 234 5.82 -6.32 22.43
CA ASN A 234 4.39 -6.57 22.58
C ASN A 234 3.57 -6.01 21.39
N THR A 235 4.02 -4.88 20.85
CA THR A 235 3.40 -4.18 19.71
C THR A 235 3.66 -4.82 18.34
N ASP A 236 4.58 -5.81 18.23
CA ASP A 236 4.79 -6.53 16.98
C ASP A 236 3.56 -7.34 16.58
N PHE A 237 3.11 -7.23 15.35
CA PHE A 237 1.96 -7.98 14.85
C PHE A 237 2.24 -9.48 14.79
N LYS A 238 1.26 -10.29 15.20
CA LYS A 238 1.16 -11.72 14.86
C LYS A 238 0.58 -11.89 13.47
N PHE A 239 -0.43 -11.10 13.17
CA PHE A 239 -1.01 -10.96 11.83
C PHE A 239 -1.68 -9.61 11.69
N GLU A 240 -1.80 -9.18 10.44
CA GLU A 240 -2.61 -8.03 10.01
C GLU A 240 -3.30 -8.34 8.69
N ALA A 241 -4.47 -7.80 8.51
CA ALA A 241 -5.20 -7.84 7.24
C ALA A 241 -5.89 -6.50 7.01
N GLU A 242 -5.97 -6.10 5.77
CA GLU A 242 -6.65 -4.90 5.33
C GLU A 242 -7.42 -5.20 4.05
N THR A 243 -8.61 -4.67 3.92
CA THR A 243 -9.36 -4.62 2.66
C THR A 243 -9.98 -3.24 2.50
N ASN A 244 -9.77 -2.66 1.33
CA ASN A 244 -10.30 -1.37 0.91
C ASN A 244 -11.29 -1.62 -0.21
N ASN A 245 -12.53 -1.18 -0.04
CA ASN A 245 -13.60 -1.41 -0.99
C ASN A 245 -14.23 -0.07 -1.36
N ARG A 246 -14.33 0.24 -2.65
CA ARG A 246 -14.96 1.46 -3.13
C ARG A 246 -15.75 1.24 -4.39
N LEU A 247 -16.77 2.07 -4.56
CA LEU A 247 -17.56 2.14 -5.79
C LEU A 247 -17.27 3.46 -6.48
N ASP A 248 -16.39 3.43 -7.49
CA ASP A 248 -16.03 4.64 -8.26
C ASP A 248 -17.14 4.95 -9.25
N VAL A 249 -17.74 6.14 -9.11
CA VAL A 249 -18.76 6.67 -10.04
C VAL A 249 -18.15 7.86 -10.76
N ALA A 250 -17.94 7.74 -12.06
CA ALA A 250 -17.37 8.79 -12.89
C ALA A 250 -18.37 9.95 -13.02
N ILE A 251 -17.87 11.19 -12.91
CA ILE A 251 -18.65 12.41 -13.08
C ILE A 251 -18.30 13.04 -14.42
N VAL A 252 -17.08 13.54 -14.57
CA VAL A 252 -16.58 14.17 -15.80
C VAL A 252 -15.06 14.29 -15.76
N GLY A 253 -14.40 14.07 -16.91
CA GLY A 253 -12.97 14.43 -17.10
C GLY A 253 -12.00 13.82 -16.08
N GLY A 254 -12.20 12.56 -15.70
CA GLY A 254 -11.36 11.90 -14.69
C GLY A 254 -11.80 12.15 -13.23
N LEU A 255 -12.76 13.05 -12.99
CA LEU A 255 -13.34 13.29 -11.69
C LEU A 255 -14.34 12.18 -11.34
N SER A 256 -14.26 11.65 -10.13
CA SER A 256 -15.14 10.60 -9.63
C SER A 256 -15.58 10.85 -8.19
N PHE A 257 -16.76 10.33 -7.88
CA PHE A 257 -17.29 10.22 -6.52
C PHE A 257 -17.27 8.75 -6.12
N ALA A 258 -16.84 8.45 -4.90
CA ALA A 258 -16.71 7.07 -4.46
C ALA A 258 -17.13 6.90 -2.98
N PRO A 259 -18.28 6.28 -2.68
CA PRO A 259 -18.51 5.67 -1.39
C PRO A 259 -17.53 4.52 -1.17
N PHE A 260 -17.03 4.38 0.06
CA PHE A 260 -16.06 3.35 0.39
C PHE A 260 -16.26 2.76 1.78
N VAL A 261 -15.76 1.52 1.95
CA VAL A 261 -15.67 0.83 3.23
C VAL A 261 -14.30 0.17 3.30
N ASN A 262 -13.51 0.55 4.29
CA ASN A 262 -12.22 -0.07 4.59
C ASN A 262 -12.35 -0.88 5.88
N TYR A 263 -11.76 -2.06 5.90
CA TYR A 263 -11.72 -2.91 7.07
C TYR A 263 -10.29 -3.36 7.34
N LYS A 264 -9.82 -3.08 8.56
CA LYS A 264 -8.50 -3.49 9.04
C LYS A 264 -8.69 -4.39 10.25
N VAL A 265 -7.93 -5.47 10.33
CA VAL A 265 -7.88 -6.32 11.51
C VAL A 265 -6.44 -6.74 11.79
N ALA A 266 -6.06 -6.68 13.06
CA ALA A 266 -4.74 -7.08 13.48
C ALA A 266 -4.77 -7.77 14.84
N LYS A 267 -3.70 -8.49 15.14
CA LYS A 267 -3.40 -8.98 16.47
C LYS A 267 -1.91 -8.83 16.74
N THR A 268 -1.56 -8.13 17.82
CA THR A 268 -0.17 -8.01 18.27
C THR A 268 0.24 -9.18 19.16
N ARG A 269 1.51 -9.28 19.48
CA ARG A 269 2.06 -10.34 20.33
C ARG A 269 1.61 -10.20 21.77
N GLY A 270 1.50 -8.96 22.29
CA GLY A 270 1.04 -8.66 23.64
C GLY A 270 -0.46 -8.78 23.82
N ALA A 271 -1.24 -8.57 22.75
CA ALA A 271 -2.70 -8.52 22.85
C ALA A 271 -3.35 -9.90 23.08
N LYS A 272 -4.34 -9.95 23.96
CA LYS A 272 -5.18 -11.15 24.18
C LYS A 272 -6.18 -11.34 23.04
N LYS A 273 -6.79 -10.26 22.56
CA LYS A 273 -7.81 -10.25 21.50
C LYS A 273 -7.26 -9.58 20.24
N ARG A 274 -7.91 -9.84 19.09
CA ARG A 274 -7.70 -9.07 17.87
C ARG A 274 -8.43 -7.74 17.98
N ARG A 275 -7.89 -6.72 17.33
CA ARG A 275 -8.55 -5.43 17.14
C ARG A 275 -8.96 -5.29 15.69
N SER A 276 -10.10 -4.69 15.43
CA SER A 276 -10.50 -4.31 14.08
C SER A 276 -10.94 -2.85 14.05
N ASP A 277 -10.72 -2.25 12.89
CA ASP A 277 -11.12 -0.90 12.56
C ASP A 277 -11.94 -0.96 11.26
N THR A 278 -13.13 -0.36 11.28
CA THR A 278 -14.00 -0.22 10.12
C THR A 278 -14.15 1.26 9.81
N THR A 279 -13.74 1.67 8.64
CA THR A 279 -13.86 3.04 8.17
C THR A 279 -14.86 3.08 7.02
N VAL A 280 -15.89 3.90 7.13
CA VAL A 280 -16.85 4.17 6.06
C VAL A 280 -16.78 5.63 5.67
N GLY A 281 -16.98 5.93 4.40
CA GLY A 281 -16.89 7.33 3.97
C GLY A 281 -17.23 7.56 2.50
N LEU A 282 -17.01 8.80 2.12
CA LEU A 282 -17.20 9.31 0.77
C LEU A 282 -15.89 9.95 0.30
N SER A 283 -15.55 9.70 -0.94
CA SER A 283 -14.35 10.23 -1.58
C SER A 283 -14.73 11.02 -2.83
N LEU A 284 -14.13 12.19 -3.01
CA LEU A 284 -14.09 12.90 -4.27
C LEU A 284 -12.67 12.83 -4.79
N GLY A 285 -12.50 12.21 -5.96
CA GLY A 285 -11.19 11.92 -6.47
C GLY A 285 -11.02 12.26 -7.95
N TYR A 286 -9.77 12.37 -8.36
CA TYR A 286 -9.36 12.56 -9.75
C TYR A 286 -8.37 11.49 -10.13
N GLN A 287 -8.53 10.90 -11.34
CA GLN A 287 -7.64 9.91 -11.91
C GLN A 287 -7.28 10.29 -13.34
N THR A 288 -6.06 9.98 -13.75
CA THR A 288 -5.58 10.15 -15.14
C THR A 288 -4.37 9.28 -15.39
N ASP A 289 -4.15 8.95 -16.64
CA ASP A 289 -2.94 8.27 -17.10
C ASP A 289 -2.27 9.08 -18.21
N TYR A 290 -0.96 8.92 -18.31
CA TYR A 290 -0.15 9.53 -19.35
C TYR A 290 0.83 8.51 -19.90
N LYS A 291 0.65 8.15 -21.17
CA LYS A 291 1.52 7.22 -21.88
C LYS A 291 2.62 8.00 -22.60
N PHE A 292 3.89 7.69 -22.31
CA PHE A 292 5.06 8.33 -22.92
C PHE A 292 5.39 7.71 -24.28
N PHE A 293 5.33 6.39 -24.36
CA PHE A 293 5.52 5.59 -25.58
C PHE A 293 4.87 4.21 -25.44
#